data_1961c4e90af37e58894d9816de80b832
#
_entry.id   1961c4e90af37e58894d9816de80b832
#
_cell.length_a   1.000
_cell.length_b   1.000
_cell.length_c   1.000
_cell.angle_alpha   90.00
_cell.angle_beta   90.00
_cell.angle_gamma   90.00
#
_symmetry.space_group_name_H-M   'P 1'
#
loop_
_entity.id
_entity.type
_entity.pdbx_description
1 polymer ?
#
loop_
_entity_poly.entity_id
_entity_poly.type
_entity_poly.pdbx_seq_one_letter_code
_entity_poly.pdbx_strand_id
1 'polypeptide(L)'
;MITMQHVRKTYKVSKRDAGFSSAFKALFHKEYEYIHALDDVSFTICDGEMVGYIGPNGAGKSSTIKILSGILTPEEGTCLINGLIPWKNRIEHVKNIGVVFGQRSQLWWDVPVMDSFELLKEIYKISTPSYNHNLEQLTDMLNLSELLKTPVRQLSLGQRMRCEIAASLLHDPKILFLDEPTIGLDAVSKLAVRDFILKLNKEKNTTVILTTHDMQDIEALTNRIILIGKGSILLDGTIDDIRKDYDSTEEALAAFYRSHNI
;
A
#
# COMPACT_ATOMS: atom_id res chain seq x y z
N MET A 1 7.82 10.37 10.50
CA MET A 1 6.44 10.70 10.96
C MET A 1 5.56 11.03 9.76
N ILE A 2 4.35 10.49 9.72
CA ILE A 2 3.34 10.72 8.69
C ILE A 2 2.17 11.45 9.33
N THR A 3 1.70 12.55 8.72
CA THR A 3 0.56 13.32 9.19
C THR A 3 -0.35 13.65 8.04
N MET A 4 -1.62 13.27 8.15
CA MET A 4 -2.71 13.70 7.26
C MET A 4 -3.71 14.52 8.07
N GLN A 5 -4.21 15.63 7.52
CA GLN A 5 -5.17 16.49 8.19
C GLN A 5 -6.22 16.98 7.20
N HIS A 6 -7.47 16.67 7.50
CA HIS A 6 -8.66 17.09 6.76
C HIS A 6 -8.60 16.82 5.25
N VAL A 7 -8.02 15.64 4.89
CA VAL A 7 -7.78 15.30 3.49
C VAL A 7 -9.08 14.85 2.84
N ARG A 8 -9.40 15.48 1.68
CA ARG A 8 -10.53 15.15 0.82
C ARG A 8 -10.09 14.81 -0.58
N LYS A 9 -10.76 13.83 -1.18
CA LYS A 9 -10.54 13.42 -2.56
C LYS A 9 -11.82 12.92 -3.21
N THR A 10 -12.21 13.60 -4.28
CA THR A 10 -13.40 13.27 -5.08
C THR A 10 -12.97 12.87 -6.50
N TYR A 11 -13.56 11.81 -7.02
CA TYR A 11 -13.40 11.43 -8.42
C TYR A 11 -14.65 11.84 -9.20
N LYS A 12 -14.43 12.51 -10.33
CA LYS A 12 -15.46 12.83 -11.30
C LYS A 12 -15.48 11.73 -12.35
N VAL A 13 -16.51 10.90 -12.34
CA VAL A 13 -16.68 9.77 -13.26
C VAL A 13 -17.83 10.10 -14.23
N SER A 14 -17.62 9.92 -15.54
CA SER A 14 -18.70 10.09 -16.49
C SER A 14 -19.66 8.90 -16.42
N LYS A 15 -20.94 9.17 -16.18
CA LYS A 15 -21.99 8.15 -16.22
C LYS A 15 -22.23 7.78 -17.68
N ARG A 16 -22.00 6.52 -18.04
CA ARG A 16 -22.29 5.99 -19.37
C ARG A 16 -23.35 4.91 -19.23
N ASP A 17 -24.52 5.15 -19.77
CA ASP A 17 -25.52 4.09 -19.96
C ASP A 17 -25.09 3.18 -21.10
N ALA A 18 -25.33 1.87 -20.96
CA ALA A 18 -25.03 0.91 -21.99
C ALA A 18 -26.02 1.08 -23.18
N GLY A 19 -25.49 1.17 -24.40
CA GLY A 19 -26.28 1.22 -25.64
C GLY A 19 -25.75 2.21 -26.67
N PHE A 20 -25.92 1.91 -27.95
CA PHE A 20 -25.46 2.75 -29.08
C PHE A 20 -26.15 4.14 -29.13
N SER A 21 -27.41 4.23 -28.72
CA SER A 21 -28.18 5.51 -28.69
C SER A 21 -27.71 6.40 -27.54
N SER A 22 -27.27 5.85 -26.42
CA SER A 22 -26.70 6.57 -25.28
C SER A 22 -25.29 7.10 -25.58
N ALA A 23 -24.52 6.41 -26.41
CA ALA A 23 -23.20 6.87 -26.86
C ALA A 23 -23.31 8.16 -27.71
N PHE A 24 -24.37 8.28 -28.51
CA PHE A 24 -24.61 9.49 -29.31
C PHE A 24 -25.12 10.66 -28.44
N LYS A 25 -25.96 10.40 -27.43
CA LYS A 25 -26.41 11.42 -26.45
C LYS A 25 -25.25 11.90 -25.57
N ALA A 26 -24.31 11.02 -25.19
CA ALA A 26 -23.15 11.34 -24.36
C ALA A 26 -22.14 12.28 -25.06
N LEU A 27 -22.17 12.41 -26.38
CA LEU A 27 -21.42 13.43 -27.14
C LEU A 27 -21.88 14.86 -26.87
N PHE A 28 -23.16 15.05 -26.56
CA PHE A 28 -23.78 16.37 -26.35
C PHE A 28 -24.15 16.65 -24.90
N HIS A 29 -24.42 15.62 -24.08
CA HIS A 29 -24.73 15.75 -22.66
C HIS A 29 -23.95 14.71 -21.87
N LYS A 30 -22.89 15.15 -21.16
CA LYS A 30 -22.12 14.31 -20.24
C LYS A 30 -22.69 14.47 -18.83
N GLU A 31 -23.33 13.42 -18.32
CA GLU A 31 -23.65 13.33 -16.90
C GLU A 31 -22.44 12.86 -16.13
N TYR A 32 -22.18 13.48 -15.01
CA TYR A 32 -21.05 13.13 -14.13
C TYR A 32 -21.56 12.68 -12.77
N GLU A 33 -20.95 11.64 -12.26
CA GLU A 33 -21.09 11.18 -10.88
C GLU A 33 -19.85 11.59 -10.10
N TYR A 34 -20.05 12.07 -8.90
CA TYR A 34 -18.96 12.45 -7.99
C TYR A 34 -18.83 11.38 -6.91
N ILE A 35 -17.71 10.68 -6.89
CA ILE A 35 -17.38 9.65 -5.90
C ILE A 35 -16.43 10.25 -4.89
N HIS A 36 -16.91 10.48 -3.67
CA HIS A 36 -16.07 10.93 -2.56
C HIS A 36 -15.23 9.76 -2.05
N ALA A 37 -14.00 9.66 -2.55
CA ALA A 37 -13.09 8.58 -2.19
C ALA A 37 -12.46 8.79 -0.80
N LEU A 38 -12.23 10.05 -0.42
CA LEU A 38 -11.85 10.46 0.93
C LEU A 38 -12.66 11.69 1.33
N ASP A 39 -13.17 11.68 2.55
CA ASP A 39 -13.94 12.76 3.14
C ASP A 39 -13.46 13.01 4.58
N ASP A 40 -12.68 14.06 4.75
CA ASP A 40 -12.15 14.54 6.03
C ASP A 40 -11.23 13.53 6.77
N VAL A 41 -10.32 12.89 6.04
CA VAL A 41 -9.39 11.91 6.62
C VAL A 41 -8.26 12.60 7.35
N SER A 42 -8.10 12.29 8.65
CA SER A 42 -7.06 12.84 9.53
C SER A 42 -6.46 11.75 10.41
N PHE A 43 -5.14 11.60 10.39
CA PHE A 43 -4.39 10.69 11.28
C PHE A 43 -2.91 11.07 11.35
N THR A 44 -2.22 10.56 12.35
CA THR A 44 -0.76 10.67 12.50
C THR A 44 -0.17 9.29 12.79
N ILE A 45 0.95 8.95 12.13
CA ILE A 45 1.71 7.71 12.34
C ILE A 45 3.14 8.09 12.73
N CYS A 46 3.62 7.53 13.82
CA CYS A 46 4.98 7.74 14.32
C CYS A 46 6.01 6.94 13.54
N ASP A 47 7.29 7.33 13.65
CA ASP A 47 8.38 6.56 13.05
C ASP A 47 8.50 5.19 13.71
N GLY A 48 8.73 4.16 12.90
CA GLY A 48 8.83 2.77 13.33
C GLY A 48 7.49 2.09 13.65
N GLU A 49 6.37 2.78 13.54
CA GLU A 49 5.05 2.21 13.79
C GLU A 49 4.60 1.31 12.65
N MET A 50 3.96 0.18 12.97
CA MET A 50 3.28 -0.68 12.01
C MET A 50 1.78 -0.53 12.16
N VAL A 51 1.10 -0.04 11.10
CA VAL A 51 -0.32 0.30 11.12
C VAL A 51 -1.07 -0.47 10.04
N GLY A 52 -2.13 -1.16 10.45
CA GLY A 52 -3.12 -1.74 9.55
C GLY A 52 -4.12 -0.68 9.10
N TYR A 53 -4.14 -0.36 7.82
CA TYR A 53 -5.11 0.56 7.22
C TYR A 53 -6.20 -0.26 6.53
N ILE A 54 -7.29 -0.54 7.22
CA ILE A 54 -8.29 -1.54 6.85
C ILE A 54 -9.64 -0.94 6.51
N GLY A 55 -10.42 -1.66 5.72
CA GLY A 55 -11.75 -1.21 5.30
C GLY A 55 -12.28 -2.04 4.13
N PRO A 56 -13.57 -1.98 3.82
CA PRO A 56 -14.16 -2.69 2.69
C PRO A 56 -13.63 -2.18 1.35
N ASN A 57 -13.94 -2.92 0.28
CA ASN A 57 -13.61 -2.47 -1.07
C ASN A 57 -14.32 -1.15 -1.39
N GLY A 58 -13.58 -0.22 -1.97
CA GLY A 58 -14.10 1.14 -2.26
C GLY A 58 -14.09 2.11 -1.07
N ALA A 59 -13.65 1.69 0.13
CA ALA A 59 -13.60 2.56 1.31
C ALA A 59 -12.62 3.75 1.21
N GLY A 60 -11.67 3.73 0.26
CA GLY A 60 -10.68 4.79 0.10
C GLY A 60 -9.23 4.38 0.35
N LYS A 61 -8.96 3.11 0.76
CA LYS A 61 -7.61 2.62 1.11
C LYS A 61 -6.55 2.94 0.05
N SER A 62 -6.74 2.48 -1.17
CA SER A 62 -5.76 2.71 -2.25
C SER A 62 -5.67 4.19 -2.65
N SER A 63 -6.71 5.00 -2.43
CA SER A 63 -6.63 6.45 -2.65
C SER A 63 -5.74 7.11 -1.60
N THR A 64 -5.84 6.70 -0.34
CA THR A 64 -4.95 7.13 0.73
C THR A 64 -3.49 6.78 0.42
N ILE A 65 -3.20 5.50 0.10
CA ILE A 65 -1.84 5.06 -0.26
C ILE A 65 -1.28 5.86 -1.45
N LYS A 66 -2.10 6.15 -2.46
CA LYS A 66 -1.68 6.96 -3.62
C LYS A 66 -1.39 8.41 -3.26
N ILE A 67 -2.09 9.01 -2.28
CA ILE A 67 -1.79 10.35 -1.77
C ILE A 67 -0.50 10.31 -0.96
N LEU A 68 -0.36 9.36 -0.03
CA LEU A 68 0.86 9.17 0.76
C LEU A 68 2.09 8.92 -0.11
N SER A 69 1.96 8.17 -1.20
CA SER A 69 3.05 7.93 -2.15
C SER A 69 3.30 9.07 -3.14
N GLY A 70 2.52 10.16 -3.10
CA GLY A 70 2.67 11.31 -4.00
C GLY A 70 2.18 11.07 -5.43
N ILE A 71 1.45 9.97 -5.67
CA ILE A 71 0.83 9.66 -6.98
C ILE A 71 -0.42 10.51 -7.20
N LEU A 72 -1.20 10.75 -6.14
CA LEU A 72 -2.40 11.58 -6.17
C LEU A 72 -2.22 12.84 -5.34
N THR A 73 -2.82 13.93 -5.82
CA THR A 73 -2.96 15.18 -5.07
C THR A 73 -4.39 15.24 -4.50
N PRO A 74 -4.56 15.49 -3.19
CA PRO A 74 -5.87 15.74 -2.61
C PRO A 74 -6.44 17.07 -3.11
N GLU A 75 -7.74 17.27 -2.95
CA GLU A 75 -8.41 18.52 -3.27
C GLU A 75 -8.34 19.49 -2.10
N GLU A 76 -8.44 18.95 -0.88
CA GLU A 76 -8.38 19.71 0.35
C GLU A 76 -7.51 18.98 1.39
N GLY A 77 -7.12 19.71 2.42
CA GLY A 77 -6.33 19.20 3.53
C GLY A 77 -4.82 19.20 3.28
N THR A 78 -4.09 18.67 4.22
CA THR A 78 -2.62 18.60 4.19
C THR A 78 -2.13 17.19 4.42
N CYS A 79 -1.00 16.85 3.78
CA CYS A 79 -0.28 15.61 4.02
C CYS A 79 1.21 15.94 4.13
N LEU A 80 1.81 15.57 5.24
CA LEU A 80 3.23 15.73 5.50
C LEU A 80 3.85 14.38 5.85
N ILE A 81 4.92 14.03 5.18
CA ILE A 81 5.72 12.83 5.45
C ILE A 81 7.17 13.27 5.65
N ASN A 82 7.68 13.10 6.86
CA ASN A 82 8.99 13.61 7.27
C ASN A 82 9.21 15.09 6.91
N GLY A 83 8.16 15.91 7.08
CA GLY A 83 8.18 17.34 6.75
C GLY A 83 8.02 17.66 5.26
N LEU A 84 7.94 16.68 4.38
CA LEU A 84 7.76 16.85 2.94
C LEU A 84 6.28 16.71 2.54
N ILE A 85 5.85 17.53 1.61
CA ILE A 85 4.54 17.37 0.94
C ILE A 85 4.74 16.42 -0.24
N PRO A 86 4.14 15.19 -0.25
CA PRO A 86 4.45 14.14 -1.22
C PRO A 86 4.42 14.57 -2.69
N TRP A 87 3.40 15.30 -3.11
CA TRP A 87 3.22 15.72 -4.50
C TRP A 87 4.00 16.98 -4.88
N LYS A 88 4.46 17.79 -3.89
CA LYS A 88 5.30 18.98 -4.15
C LYS A 88 6.79 18.64 -4.12
N ASN A 89 7.19 17.77 -3.21
CA ASN A 89 8.60 17.39 -3.00
C ASN A 89 8.87 15.98 -3.53
N ARG A 90 8.29 15.61 -4.67
CA ARG A 90 8.20 14.24 -5.16
C ARG A 90 9.52 13.49 -5.22
N ILE A 91 10.57 14.13 -5.76
CA ILE A 91 11.90 13.48 -5.94
C ILE A 91 12.51 13.11 -4.59
N GLU A 92 12.44 14.02 -3.62
CA GLU A 92 12.99 13.78 -2.27
C GLU A 92 12.10 12.81 -1.49
N HIS A 93 10.79 12.93 -1.65
CA HIS A 93 9.82 12.07 -1.00
C HIS A 93 9.99 10.59 -1.42
N VAL A 94 10.05 10.29 -2.72
CA VAL A 94 10.15 8.90 -3.20
C VAL A 94 11.46 8.21 -2.80
N LYS A 95 12.53 8.95 -2.49
CA LYS A 95 13.76 8.37 -1.95
C LYS A 95 13.61 7.83 -0.52
N ASN A 96 12.60 8.27 0.20
CA ASN A 96 12.37 7.91 1.59
C ASN A 96 11.25 6.88 1.78
N ILE A 97 10.57 6.50 0.70
CA ILE A 97 9.44 5.57 0.74
C ILE A 97 9.67 4.37 -0.18
N GLY A 98 9.28 3.19 0.27
CA GLY A 98 9.03 2.01 -0.56
C GLY A 98 7.53 1.84 -0.75
N VAL A 99 7.10 1.41 -1.94
CA VAL A 99 5.67 1.17 -2.20
C VAL A 99 5.53 -0.15 -2.95
N VAL A 100 4.64 -1.00 -2.47
CA VAL A 100 4.26 -2.25 -3.16
C VAL A 100 2.75 -2.23 -3.38
N PHE A 101 2.34 -2.38 -4.64
CA PHE A 101 0.93 -2.54 -5.01
C PHE A 101 0.68 -3.99 -5.40
N GLY A 102 -0.14 -4.73 -4.66
CA GLY A 102 -0.33 -6.16 -4.86
C GLY A 102 -0.79 -6.58 -6.26
N GLN A 103 -1.49 -5.69 -6.96
CA GLN A 103 -2.00 -5.96 -8.31
C GLN A 103 -1.17 -5.31 -9.43
N ARG A 104 -0.10 -4.58 -9.11
CA ARG A 104 0.74 -3.90 -10.10
C ARG A 104 2.19 -4.22 -9.85
N SER A 105 2.91 -4.56 -10.93
CA SER A 105 4.35 -4.80 -10.86
C SER A 105 5.12 -3.53 -11.17
N GLN A 106 6.17 -3.27 -10.41
CA GLN A 106 7.21 -2.29 -10.74
C GLN A 106 8.38 -2.95 -11.47
N LEU A 107 8.42 -4.28 -11.50
CA LEU A 107 9.43 -5.05 -12.22
C LEU A 107 9.06 -5.17 -13.71
N TRP A 108 10.06 -5.17 -14.57
CA TRP A 108 9.85 -5.33 -16.01
C TRP A 108 9.54 -6.78 -16.35
N TRP A 109 8.42 -7.00 -17.02
CA TRP A 109 7.81 -8.30 -17.25
C TRP A 109 8.67 -9.31 -18.02
N ASP A 110 9.38 -8.84 -19.03
CA ASP A 110 10.09 -9.70 -19.98
C ASP A 110 11.59 -9.86 -19.70
N VAL A 111 12.13 -9.18 -18.70
CA VAL A 111 13.55 -9.24 -18.33
C VAL A 111 13.77 -9.96 -17.01
N PRO A 112 15.00 -10.44 -16.73
CA PRO A 112 15.37 -10.97 -15.43
C PRO A 112 15.12 -9.97 -14.29
N VAL A 113 14.82 -10.49 -13.10
CA VAL A 113 14.62 -9.65 -11.89
C VAL A 113 15.81 -8.73 -11.65
N MET A 114 17.04 -9.24 -11.83
CA MET A 114 18.27 -8.48 -11.64
C MET A 114 18.35 -7.24 -12.53
N ASP A 115 17.92 -7.33 -13.78
CA ASP A 115 17.94 -6.20 -14.73
C ASP A 115 16.99 -5.09 -14.23
N SER A 116 15.84 -5.48 -13.67
CA SER A 116 14.92 -4.53 -13.03
C SER A 116 15.55 -3.87 -11.79
N PHE A 117 16.30 -4.62 -10.99
CA PHE A 117 16.98 -4.10 -9.82
C PHE A 117 18.11 -3.14 -10.19
N GLU A 118 18.90 -3.45 -11.22
CA GLU A 118 19.94 -2.56 -11.74
C GLU A 118 19.36 -1.25 -12.26
N LEU A 119 18.23 -1.33 -12.96
CA LEU A 119 17.54 -0.12 -13.42
C LEU A 119 17.02 0.73 -12.25
N LEU A 120 16.48 0.10 -11.21
CA LEU A 120 16.07 0.81 -9.99
C LEU A 120 17.26 1.47 -9.28
N LYS A 121 18.42 0.81 -9.23
CA LYS A 121 19.66 1.41 -8.74
C LYS A 121 19.98 2.72 -9.44
N GLU A 122 19.87 2.76 -10.77
CA GLU A 122 20.14 3.97 -11.55
C GLU A 122 19.04 5.05 -11.33
N ILE A 123 17.77 4.65 -11.29
CA ILE A 123 16.63 5.57 -11.04
C ILE A 123 16.76 6.25 -9.68
N TYR A 124 17.05 5.48 -8.63
CA TYR A 124 17.21 6.01 -7.25
C TYR A 124 18.61 6.57 -6.98
N LYS A 125 19.53 6.45 -7.95
CA LYS A 125 20.95 6.86 -7.84
C LYS A 125 21.63 6.25 -6.61
N ILE A 126 21.42 4.96 -6.40
CA ILE A 126 22.00 4.23 -5.27
C ILE A 126 23.48 4.00 -5.57
N SER A 127 24.36 4.32 -4.61
CA SER A 127 25.79 4.03 -4.76
C SER A 127 26.03 2.52 -4.90
N THR A 128 27.01 2.12 -5.70
CA THR A 128 27.30 0.69 -5.91
C THR A 128 27.58 -0.06 -4.60
N PRO A 129 28.34 0.47 -3.63
CA PRO A 129 28.51 -0.22 -2.36
C PRO A 129 27.21 -0.42 -1.58
N SER A 130 26.36 0.61 -1.49
CA SER A 130 25.05 0.52 -0.82
C SER A 130 24.11 -0.44 -1.54
N TYR A 131 24.07 -0.38 -2.87
CA TYR A 131 23.27 -1.31 -3.67
C TYR A 131 23.66 -2.78 -3.42
N ASN A 132 24.97 -3.10 -3.51
CA ASN A 132 25.44 -4.47 -3.30
C ASN A 132 25.12 -4.97 -1.89
N HIS A 133 25.31 -4.13 -0.88
CA HIS A 133 24.98 -4.47 0.50
C HIS A 133 23.47 -4.72 0.69
N ASN A 134 22.63 -3.83 0.20
CA ASN A 134 21.17 -3.98 0.32
C ASN A 134 20.65 -5.18 -0.49
N LEU A 135 21.19 -5.39 -1.71
CA LEU A 135 20.84 -6.53 -2.56
C LEU A 135 21.18 -7.86 -1.88
N GLU A 136 22.38 -7.98 -1.29
CA GLU A 136 22.80 -9.18 -0.55
C GLU A 136 21.84 -9.45 0.62
N GLN A 137 21.61 -8.46 1.48
CA GLN A 137 20.70 -8.61 2.61
C GLN A 137 19.29 -9.02 2.17
N LEU A 138 18.72 -8.34 1.16
CA LEU A 138 17.37 -8.63 0.66
C LEU A 138 17.29 -10.00 -0.02
N THR A 139 18.34 -10.40 -0.71
CA THR A 139 18.43 -11.72 -1.36
C THR A 139 18.40 -12.82 -0.31
N ASP A 140 19.14 -12.69 0.77
CA ASP A 140 19.16 -13.67 1.86
C ASP A 140 17.82 -13.69 2.62
N MET A 141 17.31 -12.52 3.00
CA MET A 141 16.08 -12.40 3.79
C MET A 141 14.84 -12.90 3.06
N LEU A 142 14.78 -12.72 1.75
CA LEU A 142 13.62 -13.07 0.89
C LEU A 142 13.84 -14.31 0.03
N ASN A 143 14.99 -15.01 0.18
CA ASN A 143 15.37 -16.19 -0.60
C ASN A 143 15.25 -15.94 -2.11
N LEU A 144 15.97 -14.94 -2.64
CA LEU A 144 15.86 -14.52 -4.04
C LEU A 144 16.94 -15.11 -4.96
N SER A 145 17.97 -15.78 -4.44
CA SER A 145 19.17 -16.18 -5.19
C SER A 145 18.87 -16.87 -6.52
N GLU A 146 17.92 -17.80 -6.54
CA GLU A 146 17.52 -18.54 -7.74
C GLU A 146 16.59 -17.71 -8.67
N LEU A 147 15.96 -16.65 -8.14
CA LEU A 147 14.97 -15.84 -8.84
C LEU A 147 15.62 -14.70 -9.63
N LEU A 148 16.79 -14.22 -9.21
CA LEU A 148 17.42 -13.02 -9.77
C LEU A 148 17.66 -13.11 -11.28
N LYS A 149 17.96 -14.31 -11.80
CA LYS A 149 18.22 -14.57 -13.22
C LYS A 149 16.97 -14.96 -14.01
N THR A 150 15.83 -15.08 -13.35
CA THR A 150 14.57 -15.52 -13.96
C THR A 150 13.79 -14.31 -14.47
N PRO A 151 13.27 -14.33 -15.70
CA PRO A 151 12.34 -13.32 -16.20
C PRO A 151 11.10 -13.23 -15.32
N VAL A 152 10.65 -11.99 -15.01
CA VAL A 152 9.55 -11.74 -14.06
C VAL A 152 8.27 -12.51 -14.43
N ARG A 153 7.96 -12.63 -15.73
CA ARG A 153 6.80 -13.39 -16.22
C ARG A 153 6.79 -14.89 -15.88
N GLN A 154 7.94 -15.46 -15.53
CA GLN A 154 8.07 -16.88 -15.19
C GLN A 154 7.94 -17.16 -13.70
N LEU A 155 7.91 -16.11 -12.88
CA LEU A 155 7.78 -16.22 -11.44
C LEU A 155 6.34 -16.57 -11.04
N SER A 156 6.20 -17.41 -10.01
CA SER A 156 4.92 -17.54 -9.31
C SER A 156 4.53 -16.23 -8.65
N LEU A 157 3.26 -16.08 -8.28
CA LEU A 157 2.78 -14.85 -7.62
C LEU A 157 3.57 -14.55 -6.33
N GLY A 158 3.81 -15.58 -5.49
CA GLY A 158 4.59 -15.43 -4.26
C GLY A 158 6.06 -15.09 -4.51
N GLN A 159 6.70 -15.71 -5.52
CA GLN A 159 8.05 -15.37 -5.93
C GLN A 159 8.14 -13.92 -6.42
N ARG A 160 7.18 -13.52 -7.27
CA ARG A 160 7.10 -12.16 -7.77
C ARG A 160 6.90 -11.15 -6.63
N MET A 161 6.01 -11.43 -5.68
CA MET A 161 5.78 -10.54 -4.53
C MET A 161 7.05 -10.34 -3.69
N ARG A 162 7.83 -11.39 -3.43
CA ARG A 162 9.12 -11.26 -2.73
C ARG A 162 10.09 -10.36 -3.51
N CYS A 163 10.16 -10.49 -4.83
CA CYS A 163 10.97 -9.62 -5.68
C CYS A 163 10.45 -8.17 -5.69
N GLU A 164 9.13 -7.94 -5.69
CA GLU A 164 8.51 -6.61 -5.60
C GLU A 164 8.86 -5.90 -4.29
N ILE A 165 8.78 -6.63 -3.18
CA ILE A 165 9.15 -6.11 -1.87
C ILE A 165 10.65 -5.76 -1.86
N ALA A 166 11.52 -6.64 -2.35
CA ALA A 166 12.94 -6.34 -2.48
C ALA A 166 13.20 -5.08 -3.33
N ALA A 167 12.56 -4.98 -4.49
CA ALA A 167 12.65 -3.82 -5.37
C ALA A 167 12.31 -2.51 -4.66
N SER A 168 11.25 -2.53 -3.84
CA SER A 168 10.80 -1.35 -3.07
C SER A 168 11.75 -0.94 -1.95
N LEU A 169 12.72 -1.80 -1.58
CA LEU A 169 13.63 -1.63 -0.46
C LEU A 169 15.11 -1.45 -0.86
N LEU A 170 15.45 -1.56 -2.15
CA LEU A 170 16.85 -1.45 -2.63
C LEU A 170 17.51 -0.13 -2.24
N HIS A 171 16.75 0.95 -2.14
CA HIS A 171 17.22 2.29 -1.78
C HIS A 171 17.13 2.60 -0.27
N ASP A 172 16.85 1.58 0.56
CA ASP A 172 16.75 1.63 2.03
C ASP A 172 15.81 2.73 2.57
N PRO A 173 14.53 2.69 2.16
CA PRO A 173 13.54 3.68 2.57
C PRO A 173 13.20 3.55 4.07
N LYS A 174 12.77 4.67 4.68
CA LYS A 174 12.33 4.71 6.09
C LYS A 174 10.87 4.34 6.28
N ILE A 175 10.09 4.37 5.21
CA ILE A 175 8.65 4.10 5.23
C ILE A 175 8.32 3.11 4.12
N LEU A 176 7.49 2.12 4.42
CA LEU A 176 7.02 1.11 3.48
C LEU A 176 5.49 1.11 3.43
N PHE A 177 4.95 1.35 2.24
CA PHE A 177 3.52 1.22 1.96
C PHE A 177 3.27 -0.10 1.24
N LEU A 178 2.41 -0.93 1.80
CA LEU A 178 2.04 -2.25 1.29
C LEU A 178 0.53 -2.27 1.00
N ASP A 179 0.16 -2.17 -0.26
CA ASP A 179 -1.25 -2.22 -0.67
C ASP A 179 -1.60 -3.65 -1.11
N GLU A 180 -2.21 -4.42 -0.20
CA GLU A 180 -2.61 -5.82 -0.36
C GLU A 180 -1.45 -6.78 -0.77
N PRO A 181 -0.33 -6.83 -0.02
CA PRO A 181 0.88 -7.55 -0.44
C PRO A 181 0.73 -9.08 -0.41
N THR A 182 -0.28 -9.61 0.24
CA THR A 182 -0.50 -11.05 0.43
C THR A 182 -1.65 -11.59 -0.41
N ILE A 183 -2.31 -10.73 -1.21
CA ILE A 183 -3.46 -11.12 -2.01
C ILE A 183 -3.10 -12.23 -3.01
N GLY A 184 -3.85 -13.33 -2.99
CA GLY A 184 -3.66 -14.45 -3.91
C GLY A 184 -2.42 -15.30 -3.66
N LEU A 185 -1.67 -15.05 -2.57
CA LEU A 185 -0.54 -15.89 -2.18
C LEU A 185 -1.02 -17.16 -1.47
N ASP A 186 -0.25 -18.24 -1.64
CA ASP A 186 -0.40 -19.46 -0.84
C ASP A 186 0.06 -19.22 0.62
N ALA A 187 -0.31 -20.13 1.52
CA ALA A 187 -0.03 -19.99 2.96
C ALA A 187 1.46 -19.84 3.27
N VAL A 188 2.33 -20.58 2.57
CA VAL A 188 3.79 -20.54 2.80
C VAL A 188 4.35 -19.17 2.38
N SER A 189 3.93 -18.69 1.21
CA SER A 189 4.33 -17.37 0.69
C SER A 189 3.84 -16.24 1.60
N LYS A 190 2.62 -16.32 2.15
CA LYS A 190 2.09 -15.35 3.12
C LYS A 190 2.95 -15.29 4.38
N LEU A 191 3.27 -16.45 4.98
CA LEU A 191 4.12 -16.52 6.16
C LEU A 191 5.49 -15.90 5.90
N ALA A 192 6.13 -16.23 4.79
CA ALA A 192 7.44 -15.68 4.44
C ALA A 192 7.41 -14.14 4.30
N VAL A 193 6.35 -13.59 3.72
CA VAL A 193 6.17 -12.13 3.60
C VAL A 193 5.93 -11.50 4.98
N ARG A 194 5.10 -12.10 5.84
CA ARG A 194 4.86 -11.63 7.21
C ARG A 194 6.13 -11.59 8.05
N ASP A 195 6.86 -12.70 8.07
CA ASP A 195 8.12 -12.83 8.83
C ASP A 195 9.14 -11.79 8.37
N PHE A 196 9.22 -11.57 7.07
CA PHE A 196 10.08 -10.55 6.50
C PHE A 196 9.70 -9.13 6.97
N ILE A 197 8.41 -8.76 6.92
CA ILE A 197 7.92 -7.43 7.33
C ILE A 197 8.20 -7.20 8.82
N LEU A 198 7.93 -8.19 9.68
CA LEU A 198 8.23 -8.13 11.11
C LEU A 198 9.72 -7.92 11.36
N LYS A 199 10.57 -8.68 10.69
CA LYS A 199 12.03 -8.58 10.80
C LYS A 199 12.52 -7.21 10.35
N LEU A 200 12.04 -6.72 9.19
CA LEU A 200 12.39 -5.40 8.65
C LEU A 200 12.04 -4.28 9.64
N ASN A 201 10.84 -4.28 10.20
CA ASN A 201 10.43 -3.28 11.18
C ASN A 201 11.30 -3.35 12.44
N LYS A 202 11.52 -4.56 12.99
CA LYS A 202 12.30 -4.76 14.20
C LYS A 202 13.77 -4.36 14.04
N GLU A 203 14.40 -4.68 12.91
CA GLU A 203 15.85 -4.47 12.70
C GLU A 203 16.15 -3.06 12.19
N LYS A 204 15.30 -2.51 11.33
CA LYS A 204 15.55 -1.20 10.68
C LYS A 204 14.65 -0.07 11.18
N ASN A 205 13.73 -0.34 12.10
CA ASN A 205 12.73 0.63 12.58
C ASN A 205 11.93 1.28 11.43
N THR A 206 11.67 0.51 10.36
CA THR A 206 10.93 0.96 9.19
C THR A 206 9.46 1.15 9.55
N THR A 207 8.91 2.33 9.29
CA THR A 207 7.46 2.58 9.44
C THR A 207 6.71 1.83 8.35
N VAL A 208 5.68 1.06 8.71
CA VAL A 208 4.90 0.27 7.75
C VAL A 208 3.43 0.64 7.80
N ILE A 209 2.84 0.93 6.65
CA ILE A 209 1.39 0.99 6.47
C ILE A 209 0.99 -0.18 5.57
N LEU A 210 0.16 -1.05 6.11
CA LEU A 210 -0.35 -2.23 5.43
C LEU A 210 -1.84 -2.09 5.15
N THR A 211 -2.26 -2.17 3.89
CA THR A 211 -3.67 -2.40 3.57
C THR A 211 -3.89 -3.87 3.29
N THR A 212 -4.90 -4.45 3.87
CA THR A 212 -5.31 -5.83 3.60
C THR A 212 -6.78 -6.03 4.01
N HIS A 213 -7.37 -7.08 3.50
CA HIS A 213 -8.65 -7.61 3.97
C HIS A 213 -8.48 -8.98 4.65
N ASP A 214 -7.24 -9.47 4.75
CA ASP A 214 -6.90 -10.70 5.47
C ASP A 214 -6.61 -10.37 6.95
N MET A 215 -7.50 -10.82 7.83
CA MET A 215 -7.39 -10.52 9.26
C MET A 215 -6.17 -11.16 9.89
N GLN A 216 -5.72 -12.29 9.39
CA GLN A 216 -4.51 -12.93 9.88
C GLN A 216 -3.25 -12.08 9.61
N ASP A 217 -3.25 -11.29 8.52
CA ASP A 217 -2.15 -10.34 8.27
C ASP A 217 -2.18 -9.19 9.29
N ILE A 218 -3.37 -8.68 9.60
CA ILE A 218 -3.55 -7.62 10.56
C ILE A 218 -3.12 -8.08 11.96
N GLU A 219 -3.63 -9.21 12.43
CA GLU A 219 -3.31 -9.78 13.74
C GLU A 219 -1.81 -10.11 13.90
N ALA A 220 -1.17 -10.58 12.81
CA ALA A 220 0.24 -10.94 12.85
C ALA A 220 1.18 -9.73 12.78
N LEU A 221 0.80 -8.67 12.05
CA LEU A 221 1.72 -7.59 11.68
C LEU A 221 1.47 -6.27 12.42
N THR A 222 0.27 -6.02 12.94
CA THR A 222 -0.06 -4.68 13.42
C THR A 222 -0.64 -4.69 14.83
N ASN A 223 -0.24 -3.71 15.65
CA ASN A 223 -0.83 -3.46 16.95
C ASN A 223 -1.88 -2.33 16.90
N ARG A 224 -1.78 -1.47 15.89
CA ARG A 224 -2.71 -0.36 15.66
C ARG A 224 -3.37 -0.52 14.30
N ILE A 225 -4.66 -0.24 14.28
CA ILE A 225 -5.46 -0.23 13.07
C ILE A 225 -6.14 1.11 12.88
N ILE A 226 -6.23 1.55 11.64
CA ILE A 226 -7.07 2.66 11.21
C ILE A 226 -8.14 2.07 10.30
N LEU A 227 -9.38 2.08 10.77
CA LEU A 227 -10.52 1.55 10.05
C LEU A 227 -11.17 2.66 9.24
N ILE A 228 -11.22 2.49 7.92
CA ILE A 228 -11.85 3.43 7.00
C ILE A 228 -13.12 2.85 6.38
N GLY A 229 -14.16 3.66 6.27
CA GLY A 229 -15.40 3.32 5.58
C GLY A 229 -16.00 4.54 4.87
N LYS A 230 -16.48 4.35 3.64
CA LYS A 230 -17.06 5.43 2.82
C LYS A 230 -16.21 6.72 2.79
N GLY A 231 -14.89 6.55 2.75
CA GLY A 231 -13.95 7.69 2.67
C GLY A 231 -13.63 8.37 4.01
N SER A 232 -14.19 7.94 5.14
CA SER A 232 -13.96 8.54 6.46
C SER A 232 -13.37 7.53 7.44
N ILE A 233 -12.57 8.01 8.41
CA ILE A 233 -12.04 7.15 9.48
C ILE A 233 -13.17 6.87 10.46
N LEU A 234 -13.38 5.58 10.75
CA LEU A 234 -14.40 5.08 11.67
C LEU A 234 -13.81 4.74 13.03
N LEU A 235 -12.55 4.27 13.03
CA LEU A 235 -11.80 3.94 14.22
C LEU A 235 -10.31 4.17 13.97
N ASP A 236 -9.61 4.65 14.97
CA ASP A 236 -8.16 4.67 15.09
C ASP A 236 -7.81 4.12 16.47
N GLY A 237 -7.35 2.87 16.53
CA GLY A 237 -7.17 2.15 17.78
C GLY A 237 -6.48 0.80 17.59
N THR A 238 -6.79 -0.16 18.43
CA THR A 238 -6.26 -1.53 18.42
C THR A 238 -7.30 -2.53 17.90
N ILE A 239 -6.86 -3.74 17.56
CA ILE A 239 -7.76 -4.86 17.24
C ILE A 239 -8.68 -5.18 18.42
N ASP A 240 -8.15 -5.09 19.65
CA ASP A 240 -8.91 -5.36 20.87
C ASP A 240 -10.06 -4.36 21.08
N ASP A 241 -9.93 -3.13 20.59
CA ASP A 241 -11.01 -2.13 20.64
C ASP A 241 -12.23 -2.55 19.82
N ILE A 242 -12.02 -3.34 18.75
CA ILE A 242 -13.11 -3.87 17.91
C ILE A 242 -13.61 -5.21 18.45
N ARG A 243 -12.70 -6.08 18.91
CA ARG A 243 -12.97 -7.48 19.23
C ARG A 243 -13.88 -7.66 20.45
N LYS A 244 -13.87 -6.74 21.41
CA LYS A 244 -14.52 -6.70 22.75
C LYS A 244 -15.42 -7.90 23.13
N ASP A 245 -16.45 -8.18 22.33
CA ASP A 245 -17.52 -9.15 22.65
C ASP A 245 -17.66 -10.25 21.58
N TYR A 246 -16.67 -10.41 20.67
CA TYR A 246 -16.72 -11.35 19.56
C TYR A 246 -15.61 -12.39 19.65
N ASP A 247 -15.90 -13.60 19.20
CA ASP A 247 -14.96 -14.72 19.23
C ASP A 247 -13.85 -14.58 18.15
N SER A 248 -14.14 -13.87 17.04
CA SER A 248 -13.17 -13.62 15.98
C SER A 248 -13.13 -12.16 15.55
N THR A 249 -11.99 -11.74 15.03
CA THR A 249 -11.79 -10.38 14.49
C THR A 249 -12.64 -10.13 13.24
N GLU A 250 -12.88 -11.17 12.42
CA GLU A 250 -13.76 -11.11 11.25
C GLU A 250 -15.22 -10.81 11.65
N GLU A 251 -15.74 -11.50 12.66
CA GLU A 251 -17.11 -11.27 13.18
C GLU A 251 -17.25 -9.87 13.76
N ALA A 252 -16.28 -9.45 14.56
CA ALA A 252 -16.22 -8.12 15.14
C ALA A 252 -16.25 -7.02 14.08
N LEU A 253 -15.42 -7.14 13.04
CA LEU A 253 -15.40 -6.20 11.92
C LEU A 253 -16.70 -6.20 11.11
N ALA A 254 -17.25 -7.38 10.82
CA ALA A 254 -18.52 -7.50 10.12
C ALA A 254 -19.67 -6.83 10.90
N ALA A 255 -19.70 -6.99 12.22
CA ALA A 255 -20.66 -6.32 13.09
C ALA A 255 -20.42 -4.80 13.13
N PHE A 256 -19.17 -4.37 13.22
CA PHE A 256 -18.78 -2.96 13.19
C PHE A 256 -19.21 -2.27 11.89
N TYR A 257 -18.96 -2.90 10.73
CA TYR A 257 -19.42 -2.37 9.44
C TYR A 257 -20.94 -2.27 9.33
N ARG A 258 -21.68 -3.31 9.79
CA ARG A 258 -23.15 -3.28 9.80
C ARG A 258 -23.69 -2.14 10.66
N SER A 259 -23.10 -1.89 11.85
CA SER A 259 -23.54 -0.80 12.75
C SER A 259 -23.32 0.59 12.14
N HIS A 260 -22.39 0.73 11.19
CA HIS A 260 -22.09 1.97 10.48
C HIS A 260 -22.73 2.02 9.07
N ASN A 261 -23.64 1.08 8.73
CA ASN A 261 -24.28 0.98 7.42
C ASN A 261 -23.30 0.90 6.24
N ILE A 262 -22.22 0.13 6.42
CA ILE A 262 -21.16 -0.07 5.42
C ILE A 262 -21.19 -1.52 4.92
#